data_7a357114854daad87916008801e192a4
#
_entry.id   7a357114854daad87916008801e192a4
#
_cell.length_a   1.000
_cell.length_b   1.000
_cell.length_c   1.000
_cell.angle_alpha   90.00
_cell.angle_beta   90.00
_cell.angle_gamma   90.00
#
_symmetry.space_group_name_H-M   'P 1'
#
loop_
_entity.id
_entity.type
_entity.pdbx_description
1 polymer ?
#
loop_
_entity_poly.entity_id
_entity_poly.type
_entity_poly.pdbx_seq_one_letter_code
_entity_poly.pdbx_strand_id
1 'polypeptide(L)'
;MITVDQTQYQSADIISISGDTASDRESITLSIENTNGVKIWRESVEPKNNGGFSTLVIAGGGGWENDGSYTLKAVQNDLVKEIKFRFVA
;
A
#
# COMPACT_ATOMS: atom_id res chain seq x y z
N MET A 1 -3.07 -10.87 -5.22
CA MET A 1 -1.89 -10.12 -5.74
C MET A 1 -2.06 -8.64 -5.42
N ILE A 2 -0.97 -7.95 -5.13
CA ILE A 2 -0.98 -6.52 -4.85
C ILE A 2 0.14 -5.86 -5.65
N THR A 3 -0.15 -4.71 -6.25
CA THR A 3 0.82 -3.98 -7.06
C THR A 3 0.71 -2.48 -6.84
N VAL A 4 1.79 -1.77 -7.16
CA VAL A 4 1.80 -0.31 -7.29
C VAL A 4 2.21 0.03 -8.72
N ASP A 5 1.89 1.24 -9.16
CA ASP A 5 2.09 1.62 -10.55
C ASP A 5 3.54 2.00 -10.92
N GLN A 6 4.38 2.21 -9.92
CA GLN A 6 5.80 2.54 -10.14
C GLN A 6 6.66 1.83 -9.12
N THR A 7 7.96 1.74 -9.38
CA THR A 7 8.92 1.16 -8.45
C THR A 7 9.55 2.20 -7.53
N GLN A 8 9.44 3.48 -7.88
CA GLN A 8 10.01 4.58 -7.10
C GLN A 8 9.09 5.79 -7.16
N TYR A 9 8.99 6.48 -6.04
CA TYR A 9 8.15 7.67 -5.90
C TYR A 9 8.93 8.79 -5.24
N GLN A 10 8.48 10.03 -5.47
CA GLN A 10 8.98 11.23 -4.82
C GLN A 10 7.86 11.86 -4.00
N SER A 11 8.23 12.84 -3.19
CA SER A 11 7.26 13.60 -2.39
C SER A 11 6.21 14.22 -3.31
N ALA A 12 4.95 14.13 -2.91
CA ALA A 12 3.77 14.60 -3.63
C ALA A 12 3.33 13.71 -4.81
N ASP A 13 4.06 12.62 -5.10
CA ASP A 13 3.61 11.66 -6.11
C ASP A 13 2.37 10.92 -5.61
N ILE A 14 1.51 10.54 -6.54
CA ILE A 14 0.36 9.70 -6.25
C ILE A 14 0.76 8.24 -6.47
N ILE A 15 0.61 7.44 -5.42
CA ILE A 15 0.84 6.00 -5.48
C ILE A 15 -0.50 5.33 -5.78
N SER A 16 -0.61 4.68 -6.93
CA SER A 16 -1.78 3.92 -7.30
C SER A 16 -1.58 2.47 -6.85
N ILE A 17 -2.41 2.03 -5.92
CA ILE A 17 -2.35 0.69 -5.35
C ILE A 17 -3.51 -0.10 -5.92
N SER A 18 -3.24 -1.30 -6.42
CA SER A 18 -4.29 -2.18 -6.92
C SER A 18 -3.93 -3.62 -6.64
N GLY A 19 -4.94 -4.48 -6.68
CA GLY A 19 -4.73 -5.89 -6.48
C GLY A 19 -6.02 -6.67 -6.65
N ASP A 20 -5.93 -7.96 -6.35
CA ASP A 20 -7.08 -8.83 -6.33
C ASP A 20 -6.97 -9.84 -5.21
N THR A 21 -8.10 -10.39 -4.82
CA THR A 21 -8.19 -11.39 -3.77
C THR A 21 -9.24 -12.42 -4.16
N ALA A 22 -9.10 -13.62 -3.59
CA ALA A 22 -10.05 -14.71 -3.85
C ALA A 22 -11.38 -14.48 -3.11
N SER A 23 -11.41 -13.64 -2.09
CA SER A 23 -12.63 -13.36 -1.32
C SER A 23 -13.11 -11.95 -1.60
N ASP A 24 -14.38 -11.81 -1.97
CA ASP A 24 -15.01 -10.50 -2.17
C ASP A 24 -15.85 -10.06 -0.97
N ARG A 25 -15.79 -10.79 0.15
CA ARG A 25 -16.66 -10.58 1.30
C ARG A 25 -16.02 -9.84 2.45
N GLU A 26 -14.71 -9.77 2.46
CA GLU A 26 -13.99 -9.24 3.60
C GLU A 26 -13.15 -8.06 3.18
N SER A 27 -13.14 -7.04 4.03
CA SER A 27 -12.34 -5.85 3.75
C SER A 27 -10.85 -6.17 3.81
N ILE A 28 -10.08 -5.40 3.07
CA ILE A 28 -8.64 -5.50 3.03
C ILE A 28 -8.08 -4.28 3.75
N THR A 29 -7.17 -4.50 4.69
CA THR A 29 -6.47 -3.41 5.36
C THR A 29 -5.14 -3.20 4.66
N LEU A 30 -4.97 -2.01 4.09
CA LEU A 30 -3.73 -1.59 3.45
C LEU A 30 -2.96 -0.69 4.41
N SER A 31 -1.65 -0.86 4.45
CA SER A 31 -0.79 -0.01 5.27
C SER A 31 0.56 0.17 4.60
N ILE A 32 1.22 1.28 4.93
CA ILE A 32 2.58 1.55 4.46
C ILE A 32 3.45 1.76 5.69
N GLU A 33 4.60 1.09 5.70
CA GLU A 33 5.62 1.25 6.72
C GLU A 33 6.83 1.94 6.11
N ASN A 34 7.42 2.86 6.87
CA ASN A 34 8.59 3.59 6.41
C ASN A 34 9.88 2.76 6.62
N THR A 35 11.04 3.39 6.39
CA THR A 35 12.34 2.71 6.50
C THR A 35 12.64 2.22 7.90
N ASN A 36 11.99 2.78 8.91
CA ASN A 36 12.17 2.39 10.32
C ASN A 36 11.13 1.38 10.79
N GLY A 37 10.27 0.90 9.88
CA GLY A 37 9.21 -0.04 10.22
C GLY A 37 8.01 0.60 10.89
N VAL A 38 7.90 1.92 10.86
CA VAL A 38 6.77 2.64 11.46
C VAL A 38 5.64 2.74 10.44
N LYS A 39 4.44 2.35 10.86
CA LYS A 39 3.25 2.44 10.02
C LYS A 39 2.85 3.90 9.89
N ILE A 40 2.91 4.43 8.67
CA ILE A 40 2.69 5.85 8.40
C ILE A 40 1.40 6.11 7.62
N TRP A 41 0.73 5.08 7.15
CA TRP A 41 -0.53 5.20 6.42
C TRP A 41 -1.31 3.90 6.55
N ARG A 42 -2.63 4.02 6.61
CA ARG A 42 -3.51 2.85 6.72
C ARG A 42 -4.87 3.19 6.14
N GLU A 43 -5.43 2.23 5.40
CA GLU A 43 -6.78 2.35 4.84
C GLU A 43 -7.42 0.98 4.74
N SER A 44 -8.72 0.93 4.97
CA SER A 44 -9.51 -0.28 4.76
C SER A 44 -10.29 -0.11 3.46
N VAL A 45 -10.20 -1.10 2.57
CA VAL A 45 -10.90 -1.07 1.28
C VAL A 45 -11.76 -2.31 1.14
N GLU A 46 -12.88 -2.16 0.43
CA GLU A 46 -13.79 -3.28 0.14
C GLU A 46 -13.46 -3.81 -1.25
N PRO A 47 -13.26 -5.12 -1.41
CA PRO A 47 -13.06 -5.68 -2.73
C PRO A 47 -14.37 -5.65 -3.53
N LYS A 48 -14.23 -5.53 -4.85
CA LYS A 48 -15.35 -5.62 -5.78
C LYS A 48 -15.80 -7.08 -5.92
N ASN A 49 -16.92 -7.29 -6.63
CA ASN A 49 -17.46 -8.64 -6.82
C ASN A 49 -16.48 -9.61 -7.48
N ASN A 50 -15.56 -9.10 -8.29
CA ASN A 50 -14.53 -9.92 -8.92
C ASN A 50 -13.27 -10.08 -8.06
N GLY A 51 -13.29 -9.56 -6.83
CA GLY A 51 -12.14 -9.60 -5.93
C GLY A 51 -11.14 -8.48 -6.13
N GLY A 52 -11.34 -7.61 -7.11
CA GLY A 52 -10.44 -6.50 -7.37
C GLY A 52 -10.58 -5.36 -6.36
N PHE A 53 -9.49 -4.68 -6.07
CA PHE A 53 -9.50 -3.50 -5.20
C PHE A 53 -8.46 -2.50 -5.67
N SER A 54 -8.68 -1.23 -5.37
CA SER A 54 -7.72 -0.18 -5.70
C SER A 54 -7.93 1.02 -4.79
N THR A 55 -6.84 1.78 -4.59
CA THR A 55 -6.88 3.05 -3.88
C THR A 55 -5.70 3.90 -4.28
N LEU A 56 -5.70 5.15 -3.84
CA LEU A 56 -4.63 6.10 -4.11
C LEU A 56 -4.12 6.66 -2.78
N VAL A 57 -2.83 6.90 -2.71
CA VAL A 57 -2.20 7.56 -1.56
C VAL A 57 -1.17 8.55 -2.07
N ILE A 58 -1.04 9.68 -1.39
CA ILE A 58 -0.04 10.70 -1.74
C ILE A 58 1.20 10.45 -0.91
N ALA A 59 2.35 10.27 -1.58
CA ALA A 59 3.63 10.07 -0.92
C ALA A 59 4.11 11.38 -0.32
N GLY A 60 4.79 11.30 0.83
CA GLY A 60 5.39 12.46 1.47
C GLY A 60 4.62 12.92 2.70
N GLY A 61 5.21 13.85 3.42
CA GLY A 61 4.64 14.35 4.66
C GLY A 61 5.21 13.64 5.88
N GLY A 62 4.46 13.66 6.99
CA GLY A 62 4.91 13.05 8.24
C GLY A 62 5.12 11.55 8.08
N GLY A 63 6.27 11.08 8.53
CA GLY A 63 6.65 9.67 8.40
C GLY A 63 7.44 9.36 7.14
N TRP A 64 7.44 10.27 6.17
CA TRP A 64 8.12 10.08 4.88
C TRP A 64 9.40 10.91 4.79
N GLU A 65 10.17 10.98 5.86
CA GLU A 65 11.35 11.85 5.92
C GLU A 65 12.58 11.24 5.27
N ASN A 66 12.69 9.93 5.23
CA ASN A 66 13.90 9.24 4.80
C ASN A 66 13.75 8.61 3.44
N ASP A 67 14.79 8.70 2.62
CA ASP A 67 14.90 7.93 1.39
C ASP A 67 15.07 6.46 1.74
N GLY A 68 14.55 5.59 0.89
CA GLY A 68 14.81 4.18 1.03
C GLY A 68 13.61 3.30 0.68
N SER A 69 13.63 2.09 1.19
CA SER A 69 12.63 1.08 0.92
C SER A 69 11.47 1.21 1.90
N TYR A 70 10.28 1.36 1.35
CA TYR A 70 9.02 1.39 2.10
C TYR A 70 8.25 0.12 1.79
N THR A 71 7.42 -0.32 2.71
CA THR A 71 6.68 -1.58 2.57
C THR A 71 5.20 -1.30 2.53
N LEU A 72 4.55 -1.76 1.46
CA LEU A 72 3.09 -1.78 1.36
C LEU A 72 2.61 -3.17 1.76
N LYS A 73 1.69 -3.21 2.71
CA LYS A 73 1.18 -4.46 3.25
C LYS A 73 -0.34 -4.50 3.07
N ALA A 74 -0.85 -5.63 2.62
CA ALA A 74 -2.28 -5.88 2.50
C ALA A 74 -2.64 -7.08 3.36
N VAL A 75 -3.64 -6.91 4.21
CA VAL A 75 -4.10 -7.96 5.14
C VAL A 75 -5.58 -8.19 4.93
N GLN A 76 -5.94 -9.46 4.70
CA GLN A 76 -7.33 -9.89 4.64
C GLN A 76 -7.41 -11.19 5.43
N ASN A 77 -8.06 -11.16 6.59
CA ASN A 77 -8.06 -12.28 7.54
C ASN A 77 -6.63 -12.71 7.87
N ASP A 78 -6.32 -13.98 7.58
CA ASP A 78 -4.99 -14.56 7.83
C ASP A 78 -4.02 -14.36 6.68
N LEU A 79 -4.48 -13.81 5.55
CA LEU A 79 -3.63 -13.60 4.40
C LEU A 79 -2.92 -12.26 4.51
N VAL A 80 -1.61 -12.28 4.36
CA VAL A 80 -0.77 -11.09 4.38
C VAL A 80 0.07 -11.08 3.12
N LYS A 81 0.02 -9.99 2.37
CA LYS A 81 0.85 -9.77 1.18
C LYS A 81 1.63 -8.49 1.37
N GLU A 82 2.88 -8.51 0.96
CA GLU A 82 3.77 -7.35 1.06
C GLU A 82 4.47 -7.12 -0.26
N ILE A 83 4.65 -5.86 -0.60
CA ILE A 83 5.58 -5.45 -1.66
C ILE A 83 6.36 -4.24 -1.16
N LYS A 84 7.51 -4.02 -1.78
CA LYS A 84 8.35 -2.89 -1.44
C LYS A 84 8.44 -1.93 -2.61
N PHE A 85 8.55 -0.65 -2.29
CA PHE A 85 8.83 0.38 -3.28
C PHE A 85 9.86 1.34 -2.70
N ARG A 86 10.50 2.11 -3.56
CA ARG A 86 11.50 3.08 -3.13
C ARG A 86 10.88 4.47 -3.08
N PHE A 87 11.20 5.20 -2.04
CA PHE A 87 10.80 6.59 -1.89
C PHE A 87 12.05 7.46 -1.80
N VAL A 88 12.04 8.57 -2.50
CA VAL A 88 13.11 9.58 -2.48
C VAL A 88 12.49 10.90 -2.04
N ALA A 89 12.94 11.39 -0.90
CA ALA A 89 12.43 12.62 -0.32
C ALA A 89 12.87 13.87 -1.11
#